data_4a7fa0b37c13f493378d366021cf1bf6
#
_entry.id   4a7fa0b37c13f493378d366021cf1bf6
#
_cell.length_a   1.000
_cell.length_b   1.000
_cell.length_c   1.000
_cell.angle_alpha   90.00
_cell.angle_beta   90.00
_cell.angle_gamma   90.00
#
_symmetry.space_group_name_H-M   'P 1'
#
loop_
_entity.id
_entity.type
_entity.pdbx_description
1 polymer ?
#
loop_
_entity_poly.entity_id
_entity_poly.type
_entity_poly.pdbx_seq_one_letter_code
_entity_poly.pdbx_strand_id
1 'polypeptide(L)'
;TTTASISQKFCTQPPLADVPEVLLWRQYSSALSITHDVPMRTKVGCNDGFTRAFTQSFLMANGKPIYAAGSGYQGDNTLDAVKSNRDERLQLFVWGESNKVDTDPAAGKPRKLYAAPGDTLSYITTSVVETRCITGYQPRKYYTYDYAQSMNDELRGTNACPIFRTAEAMLNYMEACYELTGALDATAQGYWKALRKRAGVDTNYQTTIDATDLSQEGDWSVYSGTTPVSTTLYNIRRERMNELFSEGLRYQDLIRWRSFDKMLTTKWIPEGANFWDEMYKSYLDKKGNAPKADGTADAVVSSKDLSK
;
A
#
# COMPACT_ATOMS: atom_id res chain seq x y z
N THR A 1 15.65 12.94 6.31
CA THR A 1 14.60 13.11 5.27
C THR A 1 13.25 13.02 5.95
N THR A 2 12.44 14.07 5.85
CA THR A 2 11.09 14.14 6.40
C THR A 2 10.11 13.36 5.52
N THR A 3 8.92 13.04 6.02
CA THR A 3 7.82 12.40 5.30
C THR A 3 7.49 13.09 3.97
N ALA A 4 7.56 14.42 3.93
CA ALA A 4 7.42 15.20 2.70
C ALA A 4 8.41 14.76 1.61
N SER A 5 9.62 14.33 1.97
CA SER A 5 10.63 13.89 1.00
C SER A 5 10.33 12.50 0.41
N ILE A 6 9.56 11.65 1.08
CA ILE A 6 9.13 10.35 0.54
C ILE A 6 8.08 10.58 -0.56
N SER A 7 7.06 11.39 -0.28
CA SER A 7 6.03 11.70 -1.28
C SER A 7 6.62 12.42 -2.49
N GLN A 8 7.60 13.29 -2.27
CA GLN A 8 8.28 14.00 -3.36
C GLN A 8 8.98 13.07 -4.36
N LYS A 9 9.61 11.99 -3.90
CA LYS A 9 10.29 11.02 -4.79
C LYS A 9 9.37 10.33 -5.77
N PHE A 10 8.14 10.08 -5.36
CA PHE A 10 7.21 9.27 -6.13
C PHE A 10 6.05 10.07 -6.74
N CYS A 11 5.73 11.23 -6.19
CA CYS A 11 4.51 11.96 -6.52
C CYS A 11 4.75 13.38 -7.07
N THR A 12 5.93 13.98 -6.84
CA THR A 12 6.31 15.26 -7.43
C THR A 12 7.51 15.07 -8.33
N GLN A 13 7.80 16.05 -9.16
CA GLN A 13 8.84 15.98 -10.18
C GLN A 13 10.11 16.80 -9.83
N PRO A 14 10.78 16.61 -8.67
CA PRO A 14 12.14 17.08 -8.62
C PRO A 14 12.97 16.20 -9.55
N PRO A 15 14.02 16.73 -10.17
CA PRO A 15 15.03 15.89 -10.77
C PRO A 15 15.50 14.87 -9.74
N LEU A 16 15.32 13.58 -9.99
CA LEU A 16 15.77 12.55 -9.03
C LEU A 16 17.29 12.58 -8.82
N ALA A 17 18.02 13.25 -9.70
CA ALA A 17 19.43 13.58 -9.50
C ALA A 17 19.71 14.36 -8.20
N ASP A 18 18.75 15.16 -7.74
CA ASP A 18 18.89 15.96 -6.52
C ASP A 18 18.39 15.21 -5.25
N VAL A 19 17.99 13.96 -5.40
CA VAL A 19 17.52 13.12 -4.30
C VAL A 19 18.61 12.11 -3.91
N PRO A 20 19.39 12.35 -2.84
CA PRO A 20 20.56 11.53 -2.50
C PRO A 20 20.25 10.04 -2.24
N GLU A 21 19.00 9.71 -1.97
CA GLU A 21 18.58 8.32 -1.72
C GLU A 21 18.42 7.54 -3.02
N VAL A 22 18.21 8.19 -4.18
CA VAL A 22 18.00 7.52 -5.45
C VAL A 22 19.34 7.34 -6.15
N LEU A 23 19.71 6.10 -6.40
CA LEU A 23 21.01 5.72 -7.00
C LEU A 23 20.88 5.47 -8.50
N LEU A 24 19.72 4.97 -8.94
CA LEU A 24 19.41 4.72 -10.34
C LEU A 24 17.94 4.99 -10.60
N TRP A 25 17.63 5.69 -11.71
CA TRP A 25 16.25 6.00 -12.10
C TRP A 25 16.09 6.06 -13.61
N ARG A 26 14.84 5.94 -14.05
CA ARG A 26 14.45 6.23 -15.43
C ARG A 26 13.82 7.62 -15.47
N GLN A 27 14.39 8.50 -16.30
CA GLN A 27 13.81 9.80 -16.60
C GLN A 27 12.82 9.70 -17.78
N TYR A 28 11.71 10.43 -17.69
CA TYR A 28 10.72 10.58 -18.75
C TYR A 28 10.65 12.03 -19.20
N SER A 29 10.21 12.27 -20.45
CA SER A 29 10.18 13.61 -21.06
C SER A 29 9.11 13.68 -22.14
N SER A 30 8.17 14.62 -22.01
CA SER A 30 7.16 14.89 -23.01
C SER A 30 7.77 15.45 -24.31
N ALA A 31 8.84 16.24 -24.20
CA ALA A 31 9.54 16.80 -25.36
C ALA A 31 10.19 15.72 -26.24
N LEU A 32 10.52 14.57 -25.66
CA LEU A 32 11.08 13.42 -26.37
C LEU A 32 10.03 12.35 -26.67
N SER A 33 8.76 12.60 -26.36
CA SER A 33 7.67 11.61 -26.47
C SER A 33 7.96 10.31 -25.69
N ILE A 34 8.74 10.40 -24.60
CA ILE A 34 9.03 9.30 -23.69
C ILE A 34 8.22 9.54 -22.41
N THR A 35 7.02 8.99 -22.37
CA THR A 35 6.02 9.21 -21.33
C THR A 35 5.41 7.89 -20.87
N HIS A 36 4.56 7.94 -19.86
CA HIS A 36 3.81 6.79 -19.34
C HIS A 36 2.46 7.24 -18.78
N ASP A 37 1.61 6.30 -18.40
CA ASP A 37 0.26 6.55 -17.90
C ASP A 37 0.07 6.29 -16.39
N VAL A 38 1.15 6.03 -15.64
CA VAL A 38 1.08 5.68 -14.21
C VAL A 38 0.32 6.71 -13.38
N PRO A 39 0.51 8.04 -13.51
CA PRO A 39 -0.28 9.02 -12.75
C PRO A 39 -1.79 8.91 -13.00
N MET A 40 -2.20 8.67 -14.23
CA MET A 40 -3.59 8.45 -14.57
C MET A 40 -4.10 7.13 -13.97
N ARG A 41 -3.32 6.05 -14.09
CA ARG A 41 -3.67 4.72 -13.57
C ARG A 41 -3.86 4.72 -12.06
N THR A 42 -3.00 5.40 -11.31
CA THR A 42 -3.16 5.52 -9.85
C THR A 42 -4.39 6.33 -9.44
N LYS A 43 -4.91 7.18 -10.32
CA LYS A 43 -6.13 7.96 -10.08
C LYS A 43 -7.40 7.16 -10.37
N VAL A 44 -7.41 6.36 -11.42
CA VAL A 44 -8.63 5.67 -11.90
C VAL A 44 -8.71 4.19 -11.50
N GLY A 45 -7.74 3.67 -10.72
CA GLY A 45 -7.80 2.33 -10.14
C GLY A 45 -7.32 1.21 -11.06
N CYS A 46 -7.54 1.28 -12.36
CA CYS A 46 -7.07 0.32 -13.37
C CYS A 46 -7.27 -1.15 -13.06
N ASN A 47 -8.37 -1.47 -12.39
CA ASN A 47 -8.70 -2.83 -11.98
C ASN A 47 -7.66 -3.45 -11.02
N ASP A 48 -6.90 -2.63 -10.32
CA ASP A 48 -5.91 -3.02 -9.33
C ASP A 48 -6.35 -2.68 -7.89
N GLY A 49 -5.48 -2.92 -6.92
CA GLY A 49 -5.69 -2.57 -5.52
C GLY A 49 -4.82 -3.41 -4.61
N PHE A 50 -4.51 -2.87 -3.44
CA PHE A 50 -3.80 -3.62 -2.42
C PHE A 50 -4.72 -4.61 -1.72
N THR A 51 -4.16 -5.72 -1.26
CA THR A 51 -4.90 -6.68 -0.43
C THR A 51 -5.05 -6.16 1.01
N ARG A 52 -6.06 -6.66 1.71
CA ARG A 52 -6.23 -6.43 3.15
C ARG A 52 -4.98 -6.84 3.94
N ALA A 53 -4.42 -8.02 3.67
CA ALA A 53 -3.21 -8.51 4.31
C ALA A 53 -2.03 -7.53 4.15
N PHE A 54 -1.82 -7.00 2.94
CA PHE A 54 -0.79 -5.97 2.72
C PHE A 54 -1.10 -4.70 3.51
N THR A 55 -2.31 -4.20 3.45
CA THR A 55 -2.71 -2.97 4.15
C THR A 55 -2.59 -3.13 5.67
N GLN A 56 -2.95 -4.30 6.21
CA GLN A 56 -2.83 -4.62 7.63
C GLN A 56 -1.39 -4.82 8.10
N SER A 57 -0.46 -5.15 7.23
CA SER A 57 0.96 -5.34 7.58
C SER A 57 1.65 -4.05 8.05
N PHE A 58 1.15 -2.87 7.68
CA PHE A 58 1.68 -1.61 8.18
C PHE A 58 1.43 -1.48 9.68
N LEU A 59 2.44 -1.01 10.40
CA LEU A 59 2.36 -0.86 11.85
C LEU A 59 1.58 0.39 12.28
N MET A 60 1.15 0.42 13.52
CA MET A 60 0.74 1.65 14.18
C MET A 60 1.96 2.55 14.43
N ALA A 61 1.76 3.84 14.60
CA ALA A 61 2.85 4.79 14.89
C ALA A 61 3.64 4.42 16.15
N ASN A 62 2.99 3.76 17.13
CA ASN A 62 3.66 3.24 18.33
C ASN A 62 4.44 1.92 18.10
N GLY A 63 4.58 1.49 16.86
CA GLY A 63 5.35 0.30 16.48
C GLY A 63 4.64 -1.03 16.67
N LYS A 64 3.39 -1.06 17.09
CA LYS A 64 2.64 -2.32 17.29
C LYS A 64 1.90 -2.73 16.01
N PRO A 65 1.74 -4.06 15.78
CA PRO A 65 0.75 -4.56 14.82
C PRO A 65 -0.67 -4.16 15.24
N ILE A 66 -1.59 -4.04 14.28
CA ILE A 66 -2.96 -3.56 14.52
C ILE A 66 -3.75 -4.42 15.53
N TYR A 67 -3.51 -5.71 15.56
CA TYR A 67 -4.17 -6.68 16.44
C TYR A 67 -3.59 -6.70 17.87
N ALA A 68 -2.41 -6.11 18.08
CA ALA A 68 -1.73 -6.20 19.38
C ALA A 68 -2.44 -5.35 20.45
N ALA A 69 -2.44 -5.85 21.67
CA ALA A 69 -3.00 -5.12 22.81
C ALA A 69 -2.36 -3.73 22.97
N GLY A 70 -3.19 -2.69 23.08
CA GLY A 70 -2.74 -1.32 23.16
C GLY A 70 -2.14 -0.77 21.86
N SER A 71 -2.49 -1.34 20.72
CA SER A 71 -2.13 -0.81 19.40
C SER A 71 -2.80 0.54 19.12
N GLY A 72 -4.03 0.71 19.58
CA GLY A 72 -4.85 1.89 19.31
C GLY A 72 -5.46 1.91 17.91
N TYR A 73 -5.56 0.76 17.25
CA TYR A 73 -6.19 0.65 15.93
C TYR A 73 -7.66 1.04 15.98
N GLN A 74 -8.09 1.87 15.04
CA GLN A 74 -9.44 2.45 14.99
C GLN A 74 -10.46 1.61 14.20
N GLY A 75 -10.07 0.41 13.76
CA GLY A 75 -10.94 -0.43 12.95
C GLY A 75 -10.91 -0.09 11.47
N ASP A 76 -11.79 -0.73 10.70
CA ASP A 76 -11.83 -0.66 9.24
C ASP A 76 -13.19 -0.19 8.68
N ASN A 77 -13.96 0.54 9.48
CA ASN A 77 -15.26 1.11 9.07
C ASN A 77 -15.11 2.22 8.02
N THR A 78 -13.95 2.87 7.95
CA THR A 78 -13.59 3.82 6.90
C THR A 78 -12.14 3.62 6.49
N LEU A 79 -11.79 4.00 5.27
CA LEU A 79 -10.38 3.95 4.82
C LEU A 79 -9.50 4.92 5.61
N ASP A 80 -10.05 6.07 6.03
CA ASP A 80 -9.34 7.00 6.90
C ASP A 80 -9.12 6.42 8.30
N ALA A 81 -10.06 5.64 8.85
CA ALA A 81 -9.86 4.91 10.11
C ALA A 81 -8.76 3.86 9.99
N VAL A 82 -8.76 3.08 8.88
CA VAL A 82 -7.68 2.12 8.57
C VAL A 82 -6.31 2.78 8.59
N LYS A 83 -6.19 4.03 8.16
CA LYS A 83 -4.92 4.77 8.02
C LYS A 83 -4.53 5.53 9.29
N SER A 84 -5.48 5.77 10.19
CA SER A 84 -5.29 6.64 11.36
C SER A 84 -4.20 6.14 12.31
N ASN A 85 -3.30 7.05 12.73
CA ASN A 85 -2.19 6.75 13.67
C ASN A 85 -1.30 5.57 13.24
N ARG A 86 -1.16 5.36 11.95
CA ARG A 86 -0.33 4.29 11.40
C ARG A 86 0.89 4.84 10.67
N ASP A 87 1.71 3.92 10.21
CA ASP A 87 2.84 4.16 9.33
C ASP A 87 2.50 5.19 8.25
N GLU A 88 3.29 6.24 8.14
CA GLU A 88 3.03 7.35 7.21
C GLU A 88 3.10 6.93 5.74
N ARG A 89 3.78 5.83 5.42
CA ARG A 89 3.79 5.26 4.06
C ARG A 89 2.42 4.77 3.65
N LEU A 90 1.66 4.17 4.59
CA LEU A 90 0.26 3.81 4.36
C LEU A 90 -0.61 5.05 4.14
N GLN A 91 -0.43 6.08 4.99
CA GLN A 91 -1.21 7.31 4.90
C GLN A 91 -0.97 8.05 3.57
N LEU A 92 0.28 8.05 3.09
CA LEU A 92 0.67 8.74 1.87
C LEU A 92 0.24 8.01 0.60
N PHE A 93 0.31 6.68 0.59
CA PHE A 93 0.28 5.91 -0.65
C PHE A 93 -0.95 5.02 -0.83
N VAL A 94 -1.91 5.12 0.08
CA VAL A 94 -3.25 4.53 -0.08
C VAL A 94 -4.29 5.63 -0.02
N TRP A 95 -5.22 5.66 -0.98
CA TRP A 95 -6.32 6.59 -0.98
C TRP A 95 -7.27 6.37 0.21
N GLY A 96 -7.83 7.45 0.73
CA GLY A 96 -8.86 7.46 1.77
C GLY A 96 -9.88 8.56 1.48
N GLU A 97 -10.95 8.63 2.27
CA GLU A 97 -12.08 9.54 2.08
C GLU A 97 -11.66 11.01 2.18
N SER A 98 -10.68 11.32 3.02
CA SER A 98 -10.15 12.68 3.19
C SER A 98 -9.21 13.15 2.08
N ASN A 99 -8.66 12.21 1.29
CA ASN A 99 -7.76 12.56 0.21
C ASN A 99 -8.51 13.26 -0.94
N LYS A 100 -7.80 14.18 -1.59
CA LYS A 100 -8.30 14.91 -2.76
C LYS A 100 -7.42 14.57 -3.95
N VAL A 101 -8.02 14.47 -5.11
CA VAL A 101 -7.29 14.46 -6.38
C VAL A 101 -6.99 15.89 -6.83
N ASP A 102 -6.24 16.03 -7.91
CA ASP A 102 -6.00 17.27 -8.62
C ASP A 102 -7.29 18.08 -8.86
N THR A 103 -7.13 19.37 -8.95
CA THR A 103 -8.22 20.27 -9.34
C THR A 103 -8.42 20.19 -10.84
N ASP A 104 -9.66 19.93 -11.27
CA ASP A 104 -10.04 20.14 -12.66
C ASP A 104 -10.06 21.66 -12.92
N PRO A 105 -9.21 22.18 -13.80
CA PRO A 105 -9.18 23.63 -14.07
C PRO A 105 -10.51 24.17 -14.61
N ALA A 106 -11.27 23.35 -15.33
CA ALA A 106 -12.57 23.71 -15.87
C ALA A 106 -13.67 23.76 -14.80
N ALA A 107 -13.56 22.91 -13.77
CA ALA A 107 -14.55 22.82 -12.71
C ALA A 107 -14.21 23.68 -11.48
N GLY A 108 -12.98 24.16 -11.34
CA GLY A 108 -12.51 24.97 -10.21
C GLY A 108 -12.64 24.29 -8.83
N LYS A 109 -12.91 22.99 -8.79
CA LYS A 109 -13.18 22.24 -7.56
C LYS A 109 -12.27 21.01 -7.46
N PRO A 110 -11.65 20.75 -6.30
CA PRO A 110 -10.93 19.52 -6.07
C PRO A 110 -11.91 18.34 -6.13
N ARG A 111 -11.56 17.31 -6.88
CA ARG A 111 -12.30 16.05 -6.87
C ARG A 111 -11.94 15.27 -5.62
N LYS A 112 -12.93 14.66 -4.98
CA LYS A 112 -12.70 13.58 -4.01
C LYS A 112 -12.69 12.25 -4.74
N LEU A 113 -11.70 11.43 -4.48
CA LEU A 113 -11.64 10.09 -5.05
C LEU A 113 -12.62 9.16 -4.33
N TYR A 114 -12.71 9.31 -3.02
CA TYR A 114 -13.67 8.64 -2.17
C TYR A 114 -14.64 9.66 -1.58
N ALA A 115 -15.87 9.26 -1.52
CA ALA A 115 -16.93 10.04 -0.92
C ALA A 115 -16.91 9.92 0.62
N ALA A 116 -17.54 10.85 1.31
CA ALA A 116 -17.83 10.70 2.72
C ALA A 116 -18.78 9.52 2.98
N PRO A 117 -18.87 9.00 4.22
CA PRO A 117 -19.88 8.01 4.55
C PRO A 117 -21.27 8.43 4.05
N GLY A 118 -21.92 7.58 3.26
CA GLY A 118 -23.19 7.90 2.62
C GLY A 118 -23.11 8.39 1.18
N ASP A 119 -21.93 8.71 0.65
CA ASP A 119 -21.74 9.06 -0.76
C ASP A 119 -21.36 7.82 -1.60
N THR A 120 -21.61 7.88 -2.90
CA THR A 120 -21.27 6.76 -3.81
C THR A 120 -19.78 6.67 -4.07
N LEU A 121 -19.19 5.49 -3.85
CA LEU A 121 -17.82 5.19 -4.19
C LEU A 121 -17.68 4.99 -5.70
N SER A 122 -17.37 6.04 -6.43
CA SER A 122 -17.46 6.02 -7.90
C SER A 122 -16.48 5.04 -8.58
N TYR A 123 -15.32 4.77 -7.99
CA TYR A 123 -14.30 3.93 -8.65
C TYR A 123 -14.35 2.44 -8.26
N ILE A 124 -14.94 2.09 -7.13
CA ILE A 124 -15.16 0.68 -6.78
C ILE A 124 -16.42 0.16 -7.46
N THR A 125 -17.39 1.05 -7.66
CA THR A 125 -18.74 0.70 -8.13
C THR A 125 -18.97 0.96 -9.61
N THR A 126 -18.00 1.56 -10.31
CA THR A 126 -18.14 1.84 -11.73
C THR A 126 -18.26 0.55 -12.55
N SER A 127 -19.14 0.58 -13.54
CA SER A 127 -19.26 -0.49 -14.53
C SER A 127 -18.07 -0.57 -15.49
N VAL A 128 -17.26 0.46 -15.54
CA VAL A 128 -16.05 0.51 -16.39
C VAL A 128 -14.94 -0.28 -15.71
N VAL A 129 -14.69 -1.48 -16.20
CA VAL A 129 -13.78 -2.46 -15.61
C VAL A 129 -12.37 -1.90 -15.46
N GLU A 130 -11.90 -1.14 -16.45
CA GLU A 130 -10.55 -0.61 -16.52
C GLU A 130 -10.28 0.50 -15.49
N THR A 131 -11.32 1.08 -14.90
CA THR A 131 -11.17 2.26 -14.02
C THR A 131 -11.48 1.97 -12.56
N ARG A 132 -11.90 0.76 -12.22
CA ARG A 132 -12.26 0.42 -10.83
C ARG A 132 -11.07 -0.06 -10.02
N CYS A 133 -11.14 0.12 -8.71
CA CYS A 133 -10.29 -0.56 -7.73
C CYS A 133 -11.05 -1.75 -7.15
N ILE A 134 -10.64 -2.97 -7.47
CA ILE A 134 -11.39 -4.19 -7.10
C ILE A 134 -11.28 -4.57 -5.63
N THR A 135 -10.28 -4.04 -4.91
CA THR A 135 -10.07 -4.33 -3.49
C THR A 135 -10.50 -3.21 -2.55
N GLY A 136 -10.76 -2.02 -3.08
CA GLY A 136 -11.05 -0.84 -2.28
C GLY A 136 -9.83 -0.13 -1.68
N TYR A 137 -8.69 -0.79 -1.61
CA TYR A 137 -7.43 -0.17 -1.16
C TYR A 137 -6.63 0.30 -2.37
N GLN A 138 -7.03 1.44 -2.92
CA GLN A 138 -6.44 1.97 -4.14
C GLN A 138 -5.04 2.52 -3.91
N PRO A 139 -4.03 2.12 -4.72
CA PRO A 139 -2.69 2.69 -4.69
C PRO A 139 -2.68 4.19 -5.02
N ARG A 140 -1.81 4.95 -4.32
CA ARG A 140 -1.57 6.37 -4.55
C ARG A 140 -0.10 6.68 -4.82
N LYS A 141 0.78 5.71 -4.67
CA LYS A 141 2.19 5.85 -5.00
C LYS A 141 2.33 6.15 -6.49
N TYR A 142 3.18 7.09 -6.85
CA TYR A 142 3.34 7.64 -8.21
C TYR A 142 2.20 8.55 -8.72
N TYR A 143 1.18 8.82 -7.93
CA TYR A 143 0.22 9.86 -8.27
C TYR A 143 0.87 11.24 -8.27
N THR A 144 0.49 12.09 -9.23
CA THR A 144 0.88 13.50 -9.25
C THR A 144 -0.36 14.40 -9.19
N TYR A 145 -0.21 15.54 -8.54
CA TYR A 145 -1.24 16.59 -8.51
C TYR A 145 -1.17 17.52 -9.73
N ASP A 146 -0.32 17.24 -10.68
CA ASP A 146 -0.33 17.90 -11.97
C ASP A 146 -1.46 17.32 -12.84
N TYR A 147 -2.53 18.11 -13.00
CA TYR A 147 -3.71 17.69 -13.74
C TYR A 147 -3.39 17.27 -15.17
N ALA A 148 -2.46 17.96 -15.83
CA ALA A 148 -2.07 17.65 -17.19
C ALA A 148 -1.47 16.24 -17.36
N GLN A 149 -0.88 15.69 -16.29
CA GLN A 149 -0.30 14.34 -16.28
C GLN A 149 -1.26 13.29 -15.75
N SER A 150 -2.25 13.67 -14.95
CA SER A 150 -3.23 12.79 -14.34
C SER A 150 -4.60 12.81 -15.02
N MET A 151 -4.73 13.49 -16.15
CA MET A 151 -5.93 13.43 -17.02
C MET A 151 -6.23 11.99 -17.46
N ASN A 152 -7.50 11.76 -17.82
CA ASN A 152 -7.92 10.46 -18.40
C ASN A 152 -7.41 10.24 -19.85
N ASP A 153 -6.30 10.88 -20.20
CA ASP A 153 -5.58 10.66 -21.44
C ASP A 153 -4.33 9.86 -21.14
N GLU A 154 -4.06 8.85 -21.94
CA GLU A 154 -2.90 7.99 -21.80
C GLU A 154 -1.59 8.70 -22.15
N LEU A 155 -0.48 8.17 -21.61
CA LEU A 155 0.88 8.54 -21.96
C LEU A 155 1.22 10.03 -21.74
N ARG A 156 0.76 10.62 -20.63
CA ARG A 156 1.10 12.01 -20.26
C ARG A 156 2.03 12.14 -19.07
N GLY A 157 2.22 11.05 -18.31
CA GLY A 157 3.08 11.06 -17.13
C GLY A 157 4.55 11.22 -17.48
N THR A 158 5.24 12.07 -16.73
CA THR A 158 6.69 12.30 -16.85
C THR A 158 7.41 12.20 -15.51
N ASN A 159 6.72 11.84 -14.43
CA ASN A 159 7.39 11.59 -13.16
C ASN A 159 8.37 10.43 -13.31
N ALA A 160 9.60 10.66 -12.84
CA ALA A 160 10.69 9.70 -12.98
C ALA A 160 10.42 8.45 -12.12
N CYS A 161 10.92 7.31 -12.59
CA CYS A 161 10.80 6.03 -11.90
C CYS A 161 12.13 5.70 -11.20
N PRO A 162 12.19 5.68 -9.85
CA PRO A 162 13.32 5.13 -9.12
C PRO A 162 13.45 3.63 -9.42
N ILE A 163 14.65 3.18 -9.82
CA ILE A 163 14.94 1.78 -10.12
C ILE A 163 15.70 1.14 -8.96
N PHE A 164 16.66 1.89 -8.38
CA PHE A 164 17.44 1.44 -7.24
C PHE A 164 17.69 2.61 -6.29
N ARG A 165 17.52 2.38 -4.99
CA ARG A 165 17.70 3.38 -3.96
C ARG A 165 18.31 2.82 -2.68
N THR A 166 18.91 3.68 -1.87
CA THR A 166 19.64 3.29 -0.65
C THR A 166 18.80 2.50 0.35
N ALA A 167 17.49 2.74 0.42
CA ALA A 167 16.61 1.97 1.29
C ALA A 167 16.63 0.47 0.94
N GLU A 168 16.70 0.10 -0.34
CA GLU A 168 16.83 -1.30 -0.74
C GLU A 168 18.16 -1.88 -0.27
N ALA A 169 19.27 -1.15 -0.43
CA ALA A 169 20.59 -1.60 0.04
C ALA A 169 20.61 -1.78 1.58
N MET A 170 20.00 -0.86 2.34
CA MET A 170 19.86 -1.00 3.79
C MET A 170 19.06 -2.25 4.17
N LEU A 171 17.96 -2.53 3.50
CA LEU A 171 17.11 -3.69 3.76
C LEU A 171 17.80 -4.99 3.37
N ASN A 172 18.56 -5.00 2.25
CA ASN A 172 19.37 -6.14 1.85
C ASN A 172 20.43 -6.45 2.92
N TYR A 173 21.10 -5.42 3.46
CA TYR A 173 22.07 -5.59 4.52
C TYR A 173 21.45 -6.14 5.81
N MET A 174 20.30 -5.59 6.24
CA MET A 174 19.60 -6.03 7.44
C MET A 174 19.21 -7.51 7.36
N GLU A 175 18.63 -7.93 6.23
CA GLU A 175 18.21 -9.32 6.04
C GLU A 175 19.43 -10.25 5.98
N ALA A 176 20.45 -9.90 5.21
CA ALA A 176 21.68 -10.72 5.09
C ALA A 176 22.43 -10.85 6.42
N CYS A 177 22.51 -9.77 7.20
CA CYS A 177 23.12 -9.77 8.54
C CYS A 177 22.40 -10.75 9.46
N TYR A 178 21.06 -10.68 9.52
CA TYR A 178 20.27 -11.55 10.37
C TYR A 178 20.30 -13.02 9.91
N GLU A 179 20.19 -13.27 8.62
CA GLU A 179 20.25 -14.64 8.07
C GLU A 179 21.61 -15.29 8.30
N LEU A 180 22.70 -14.53 8.27
CA LEU A 180 24.06 -15.04 8.48
C LEU A 180 24.36 -15.35 9.96
N THR A 181 23.92 -14.50 10.87
CA THR A 181 24.38 -14.51 12.27
C THR A 181 23.28 -14.79 13.30
N GLY A 182 22.02 -14.75 12.90
CA GLY A 182 20.87 -14.83 13.80
C GLY A 182 20.64 -13.55 14.64
N ALA A 183 21.41 -12.47 14.37
CA ALA A 183 21.33 -11.22 15.10
C ALA A 183 21.56 -10.02 14.17
N LEU A 184 21.18 -8.83 14.63
CA LEU A 184 21.47 -7.57 13.92
C LEU A 184 22.65 -6.87 14.56
N ASP A 185 23.66 -6.56 13.77
CA ASP A 185 24.78 -5.71 14.21
C ASP A 185 24.34 -4.22 14.38
N ALA A 186 25.22 -3.40 14.89
CA ALA A 186 24.92 -1.98 15.12
C ALA A 186 24.54 -1.23 13.84
N THR A 187 25.10 -1.60 12.69
CA THR A 187 24.80 -1.01 11.39
C THR A 187 23.39 -1.36 10.94
N ALA A 188 23.03 -2.64 10.98
CA ALA A 188 21.68 -3.11 10.65
C ALA A 188 20.59 -2.49 11.55
N GLN A 189 20.88 -2.40 12.87
CA GLN A 189 20.01 -1.72 13.82
C GLN A 189 19.84 -0.23 13.48
N GLY A 190 20.93 0.43 13.10
CA GLY A 190 20.93 1.84 12.68
C GLY A 190 20.05 2.06 11.43
N TYR A 191 20.17 1.19 10.45
CA TYR A 191 19.34 1.22 9.23
C TYR A 191 17.86 1.03 9.52
N TRP A 192 17.52 0.06 10.35
CA TRP A 192 16.12 -0.18 10.72
C TRP A 192 15.51 1.02 11.43
N LYS A 193 16.21 1.56 12.42
CA LYS A 193 15.78 2.78 13.14
C LYS A 193 15.59 3.97 12.20
N ALA A 194 16.50 4.14 11.22
CA ALA A 194 16.40 5.24 10.24
C ALA A 194 15.17 5.12 9.33
N LEU A 195 14.86 3.90 8.82
CA LEU A 195 13.68 3.64 8.01
C LEU A 195 12.40 3.89 8.81
N ARG A 196 12.31 3.38 10.03
CA ARG A 196 11.15 3.56 10.92
C ARG A 196 10.94 5.03 11.30
N LYS A 197 12.00 5.75 11.65
CA LYS A 197 11.93 7.19 11.94
C LYS A 197 11.35 7.96 10.76
N ARG A 198 11.77 7.65 9.55
CA ARG A 198 11.25 8.27 8.33
C ARG A 198 9.79 7.93 8.07
N ALA A 199 9.37 6.73 8.45
CA ALA A 199 8.00 6.24 8.31
C ALA A 199 7.05 6.70 9.43
N GLY A 200 7.52 7.53 10.37
CA GLY A 200 6.71 7.98 11.50
C GLY A 200 6.33 6.86 12.49
N VAL A 201 7.11 5.77 12.50
CA VAL A 201 6.91 4.62 13.38
C VAL A 201 7.94 4.64 14.50
N ASP A 202 7.56 4.23 15.71
CA ASP A 202 8.48 4.09 16.83
C ASP A 202 9.75 3.35 16.42
N THR A 203 10.90 3.96 16.71
CA THR A 203 12.21 3.42 16.32
C THR A 203 12.64 2.20 17.13
N ASN A 204 11.96 1.92 18.25
CA ASN A 204 12.16 0.70 19.01
C ASN A 204 11.52 -0.50 18.30
N TYR A 205 12.24 -1.12 17.37
CA TYR A 205 11.74 -2.28 16.64
C TYR A 205 11.52 -3.51 17.53
N GLN A 206 12.12 -3.57 18.74
CA GLN A 206 11.89 -4.67 19.68
C GLN A 206 10.42 -4.70 20.13
N THR A 207 9.80 -3.53 20.34
CA THR A 207 8.36 -3.44 20.63
C THR A 207 7.51 -4.17 19.58
N THR A 208 7.91 -4.05 18.29
CA THR A 208 7.21 -4.75 17.22
C THR A 208 7.44 -6.24 17.25
N ILE A 209 8.70 -6.67 17.42
CA ILE A 209 9.07 -8.10 17.47
C ILE A 209 8.30 -8.81 18.60
N ASP A 210 8.29 -8.20 19.79
CA ASP A 210 7.64 -8.76 20.98
C ASP A 210 6.10 -8.82 20.85
N ALA A 211 5.52 -7.88 20.10
CA ALA A 211 4.08 -7.80 19.87
C ALA A 211 3.59 -8.60 18.64
N THR A 212 4.50 -9.18 17.86
CA THR A 212 4.14 -9.89 16.64
C THR A 212 3.69 -11.33 16.94
N ASP A 213 2.47 -11.64 16.54
CA ASP A 213 1.92 -12.99 16.46
C ASP A 213 1.83 -13.41 14.98
N LEU A 214 2.72 -14.31 14.55
CA LEU A 214 2.79 -14.77 13.17
C LEU A 214 1.50 -15.46 12.70
N SER A 215 0.68 -15.98 13.61
CA SER A 215 -0.59 -16.62 13.27
C SER A 215 -1.67 -15.63 12.83
N GLN A 216 -1.52 -14.37 13.21
CA GLN A 216 -2.42 -13.28 12.84
C GLN A 216 -1.96 -12.48 11.61
N GLU A 217 -0.78 -12.81 11.09
CA GLU A 217 -0.24 -12.13 9.91
C GLU A 217 -0.73 -12.80 8.62
N GLY A 218 -1.47 -12.05 7.82
CA GLY A 218 -2.05 -12.55 6.56
C GLY A 218 -1.08 -12.57 5.38
N ASP A 219 0.13 -12.06 5.55
CA ASP A 219 1.13 -11.98 4.47
C ASP A 219 2.02 -13.20 4.40
N TRP A 220 2.30 -13.68 3.21
CA TRP A 220 3.09 -14.90 3.00
C TRP A 220 4.59 -14.76 3.26
N SER A 221 5.11 -13.57 3.48
CA SER A 221 6.49 -13.38 3.98
C SER A 221 6.75 -13.98 5.36
N VAL A 222 5.69 -14.40 6.06
CA VAL A 222 5.76 -15.22 7.27
C VAL A 222 6.48 -16.56 7.01
N TYR A 223 6.50 -17.05 5.76
CA TYR A 223 6.97 -18.40 5.46
C TYR A 223 8.30 -18.40 4.70
N SER A 224 9.13 -19.43 5.00
CA SER A 224 10.18 -19.94 4.13
C SER A 224 9.85 -21.40 3.83
N GLY A 225 9.53 -21.71 2.57
CA GLY A 225 8.86 -22.95 2.26
C GLY A 225 7.47 -22.98 2.91
N THR A 226 7.16 -24.06 3.60
CA THR A 226 5.90 -24.21 4.35
C THR A 226 6.02 -23.86 5.84
N THR A 227 7.20 -23.48 6.31
CA THR A 227 7.52 -23.25 7.73
C THR A 227 7.54 -21.76 8.04
N PRO A 228 6.88 -21.32 9.13
CA PRO A 228 7.01 -19.94 9.60
C PRO A 228 8.46 -19.61 9.97
N VAL A 229 8.88 -18.40 9.67
CA VAL A 229 10.18 -17.86 10.08
C VAL A 229 10.12 -17.30 11.50
N SER A 230 11.27 -16.85 12.06
CA SER A 230 11.26 -16.13 13.35
C SER A 230 10.50 -14.79 13.23
N THR A 231 9.97 -14.31 14.35
CA THR A 231 9.31 -13.00 14.41
C THR A 231 10.23 -11.87 14.00
N THR A 232 11.52 -11.96 14.31
CA THR A 232 12.53 -10.97 13.89
C THR A 232 12.69 -10.96 12.36
N LEU A 233 12.89 -12.11 11.74
CA LEU A 233 13.06 -12.21 10.28
C LEU A 233 11.79 -11.75 9.55
N TYR A 234 10.62 -12.14 10.05
CA TYR A 234 9.36 -11.66 9.50
C TYR A 234 9.27 -10.13 9.55
N ASN A 235 9.63 -9.50 10.66
CA ASN A 235 9.56 -8.06 10.79
C ASN A 235 10.59 -7.31 9.91
N ILE A 236 11.73 -7.91 9.62
CA ILE A 236 12.68 -7.41 8.59
C ILE A 236 12.01 -7.48 7.20
N ARG A 237 11.39 -8.60 6.85
CA ARG A 237 10.66 -8.79 5.59
C ARG A 237 9.44 -7.87 5.49
N ARG A 238 8.71 -7.64 6.60
CA ARG A 238 7.64 -6.64 6.70
C ARG A 238 8.15 -5.24 6.39
N GLU A 239 9.26 -4.82 7.02
CA GLU A 239 9.85 -3.51 6.75
C GLU A 239 10.21 -3.36 5.27
N ARG A 240 10.80 -4.40 4.66
CA ARG A 240 11.11 -4.43 3.22
C ARG A 240 9.87 -4.30 2.37
N MET A 241 8.83 -5.06 2.65
CA MET A 241 7.57 -5.01 1.92
C MET A 241 6.94 -3.62 2.01
N ASN A 242 6.87 -3.05 3.21
CA ASN A 242 6.23 -1.76 3.47
C ASN A 242 7.07 -0.57 2.96
N GLU A 243 8.36 -0.75 2.73
CA GLU A 243 9.23 0.27 2.17
C GLU A 243 9.24 0.25 0.64
N LEU A 244 9.31 -0.94 0.04
CA LEU A 244 9.57 -1.14 -1.39
C LEU A 244 8.33 -1.52 -2.20
N PHE A 245 7.12 -1.42 -1.64
CA PHE A 245 5.90 -1.77 -2.36
C PHE A 245 5.73 -0.93 -3.65
N SER A 246 5.12 -1.52 -4.65
CA SER A 246 4.95 -0.93 -5.99
C SER A 246 6.26 -0.52 -6.68
N GLU A 247 7.40 -1.08 -6.27
CA GLU A 247 8.71 -0.90 -6.93
C GLU A 247 9.17 -2.16 -7.71
N GLY A 248 8.27 -3.12 -7.90
CA GLY A 248 8.53 -4.31 -8.71
C GLY A 248 9.26 -5.45 -7.98
N LEU A 249 9.61 -5.31 -6.71
CA LEU A 249 10.48 -6.25 -6.00
C LEU A 249 9.74 -7.39 -5.29
N ARG A 250 8.45 -7.22 -5.00
CA ARG A 250 7.68 -8.16 -4.17
C ARG A 250 7.67 -9.59 -4.70
N TYR A 251 7.49 -9.77 -6.01
CA TYR A 251 7.44 -11.10 -6.62
C TYR A 251 8.75 -11.85 -6.43
N GLN A 252 9.88 -11.17 -6.66
CA GLN A 252 11.21 -11.73 -6.48
C GLN A 252 11.49 -12.09 -5.01
N ASP A 253 11.03 -11.27 -4.08
CA ASP A 253 11.15 -11.54 -2.66
C ASP A 253 10.42 -12.83 -2.26
N LEU A 254 9.17 -13.01 -2.70
CA LEU A 254 8.41 -14.23 -2.41
C LEU A 254 9.04 -15.49 -3.02
N ILE A 255 9.67 -15.37 -4.20
CA ILE A 255 10.41 -16.48 -4.82
C ILE A 255 11.65 -16.83 -4.00
N ARG A 256 12.53 -15.85 -3.72
CA ARG A 256 13.79 -16.11 -3.01
C ARG A 256 13.59 -16.57 -1.57
N TRP A 257 12.49 -16.15 -0.93
CA TRP A 257 12.09 -16.66 0.38
C TRP A 257 11.40 -18.02 0.31
N ARG A 258 11.08 -18.52 -0.88
CA ARG A 258 10.27 -19.72 -1.11
C ARG A 258 8.86 -19.61 -0.48
N SER A 259 8.35 -18.41 -0.29
CA SER A 259 7.06 -18.19 0.35
C SER A 259 5.90 -18.76 -0.46
N PHE A 260 6.04 -18.85 -1.80
CA PHE A 260 5.05 -19.47 -2.68
C PHE A 260 4.86 -20.97 -2.43
N ASP A 261 5.82 -21.67 -1.82
CA ASP A 261 5.66 -23.09 -1.48
C ASP A 261 4.45 -23.32 -0.56
N LYS A 262 4.03 -22.29 0.20
CA LYS A 262 2.83 -22.33 1.04
C LYS A 262 1.55 -22.59 0.24
N MET A 263 1.50 -22.24 -1.05
CA MET A 263 0.37 -22.52 -1.95
C MET A 263 0.12 -24.02 -2.13
N LEU A 264 1.13 -24.85 -1.91
CA LEU A 264 0.98 -26.31 -1.98
C LEU A 264 0.04 -26.86 -0.88
N THR A 265 -0.08 -26.15 0.22
CA THR A 265 -0.86 -26.59 1.40
C THR A 265 -1.98 -25.64 1.79
N THR A 266 -1.98 -24.42 1.26
CA THR A 266 -2.93 -23.37 1.67
C THR A 266 -3.39 -22.58 0.46
N LYS A 267 -4.71 -22.49 0.27
CA LYS A 267 -5.30 -21.65 -0.77
C LYS A 267 -5.05 -20.17 -0.42
N TRP A 268 -4.55 -19.42 -1.37
CA TRP A 268 -4.48 -17.96 -1.23
C TRP A 268 -5.84 -17.34 -1.55
N ILE A 269 -6.37 -16.58 -0.60
CA ILE A 269 -7.64 -15.87 -0.75
C ILE A 269 -7.37 -14.39 -0.52
N PRO A 270 -7.33 -13.56 -1.58
CA PRO A 270 -7.17 -12.12 -1.43
C PRO A 270 -8.46 -11.50 -0.87
N GLU A 271 -8.31 -10.66 0.14
CA GLU A 271 -9.38 -9.86 0.70
C GLU A 271 -9.14 -8.38 0.41
N GLY A 272 -10.22 -7.61 0.34
CA GLY A 272 -10.22 -6.16 0.17
C GLY A 272 -10.69 -5.41 1.41
N ALA A 273 -11.04 -4.14 1.21
CA ALA A 273 -11.60 -3.27 2.23
C ALA A 273 -12.99 -3.75 2.66
N ASN A 274 -13.39 -3.38 3.87
CA ASN A 274 -14.73 -3.64 4.38
C ASN A 274 -15.74 -2.65 3.75
N PHE A 275 -16.80 -3.18 3.13
CA PHE A 275 -17.86 -2.40 2.50
C PHE A 275 -19.26 -2.73 3.03
N TRP A 276 -19.35 -3.49 4.10
CA TRP A 276 -20.63 -3.99 4.59
C TRP A 276 -21.35 -3.02 5.52
N ASP A 277 -20.67 -1.99 5.98
CA ASP A 277 -21.19 -1.14 7.03
C ASP A 277 -22.12 -0.05 6.49
N GLU A 278 -22.90 0.54 7.36
CA GLU A 278 -23.80 1.67 7.08
C GLU A 278 -23.08 2.87 6.41
N MET A 279 -21.77 2.88 6.49
CA MET A 279 -20.88 3.85 5.87
C MET A 279 -21.12 4.04 4.37
N TYR A 280 -21.54 2.98 3.69
CA TYR A 280 -21.79 3.01 2.24
C TYR A 280 -23.28 2.80 1.91
N LYS A 281 -24.17 3.38 2.70
CA LYS A 281 -25.62 3.31 2.50
C LYS A 281 -26.09 3.77 1.12
N SER A 282 -25.34 4.64 0.46
CA SER A 282 -25.63 5.06 -0.91
C SER A 282 -25.20 4.02 -1.95
N TYR A 283 -24.46 3.00 -1.54
CA TYR A 283 -24.07 1.91 -2.40
C TYR A 283 -25.15 0.84 -2.41
N LEU A 284 -26.00 0.90 -3.41
CA LEU A 284 -27.12 -0.03 -3.56
C LEU A 284 -26.85 -0.97 -4.73
N ASP A 285 -27.29 -2.22 -4.59
CA ASP A 285 -27.32 -3.13 -5.72
C ASP A 285 -28.36 -2.69 -6.76
N LYS A 286 -28.48 -3.43 -7.88
CA LYS A 286 -29.46 -3.14 -8.93
C LYS A 286 -30.91 -3.23 -8.45
N LYS A 287 -31.16 -3.83 -7.27
CA LYS A 287 -32.47 -3.97 -6.62
C LYS A 287 -32.71 -2.92 -5.53
N GLY A 288 -31.73 -2.06 -5.28
CA GLY A 288 -31.81 -1.02 -4.26
C GLY A 288 -31.46 -1.49 -2.85
N ASN A 289 -30.75 -2.64 -2.70
CA ASN A 289 -30.32 -3.13 -1.39
C ASN A 289 -28.88 -2.69 -1.09
N ALA A 290 -28.63 -2.32 0.16
CA ALA A 290 -27.27 -2.09 0.62
C ALA A 290 -26.49 -3.41 0.73
N PRO A 291 -25.15 -3.40 0.54
CA PRO A 291 -24.31 -4.56 0.77
C PRO A 291 -24.49 -5.09 2.21
N LYS A 292 -24.46 -6.39 2.36
CA LYS A 292 -24.49 -7.04 3.67
C LYS A 292 -23.30 -7.98 3.83
N ALA A 293 -22.77 -8.04 5.05
CA ALA A 293 -21.65 -8.90 5.38
C ALA A 293 -21.92 -10.40 5.14
N ASP A 294 -23.18 -10.83 5.25
CA ASP A 294 -23.62 -12.20 5.00
C ASP A 294 -23.75 -12.56 3.50
N GLY A 295 -23.49 -11.60 2.62
CA GLY A 295 -23.58 -11.77 1.17
C GLY A 295 -25.00 -12.01 0.63
N THR A 296 -26.05 -11.70 1.39
CA THR A 296 -27.45 -11.89 0.98
C THR A 296 -27.96 -10.78 0.06
N ALA A 297 -27.27 -9.64 0.01
CA ALA A 297 -27.57 -8.58 -0.95
C ALA A 297 -26.75 -8.77 -2.23
N ASP A 298 -27.34 -8.44 -3.38
CA ASP A 298 -26.68 -8.42 -4.69
C ASP A 298 -25.73 -7.22 -4.79
N ALA A 299 -24.65 -7.23 -4.02
CA ALA A 299 -23.65 -6.20 -4.06
C ALA A 299 -22.65 -6.44 -5.21
N VAL A 300 -22.06 -5.37 -5.74
CA VAL A 300 -21.00 -5.47 -6.77
C VAL A 300 -19.75 -6.20 -6.22
N VAL A 301 -19.59 -6.20 -4.90
CA VAL A 301 -18.56 -6.97 -4.20
C VAL A 301 -19.26 -7.88 -3.20
N SER A 302 -19.68 -9.04 -3.64
CA SER A 302 -20.31 -10.05 -2.78
C SER A 302 -19.28 -11.11 -2.41
N SER A 303 -19.32 -11.58 -1.17
CA SER A 303 -18.54 -12.74 -0.75
C SER A 303 -18.89 -14.01 -1.55
N LYS A 304 -20.03 -14.04 -2.23
CA LYS A 304 -20.43 -15.14 -3.12
C LYS A 304 -19.62 -15.16 -4.41
N ASP A 305 -19.13 -14.02 -4.87
CA ASP A 305 -18.31 -13.95 -6.10
C ASP A 305 -16.88 -14.45 -5.88
N LEU A 306 -16.43 -14.53 -4.63
CA LEU A 306 -15.14 -15.09 -4.24
C LEU A 306 -15.14 -16.62 -4.10
N SER A 307 -16.29 -17.26 -4.18
CA SER A 307 -16.46 -18.72 -4.03
C SER A 307 -16.45 -19.50 -5.34
N LYS A 308 -16.28 -18.82 -6.49
CA LYS A 308 -16.24 -19.46 -7.81
C LYS A 308 -14.83 -19.64 -8.33
#